data_a78ab9662fb039a82fbefc165e1cf018
#
_entry.id   a78ab9662fb039a82fbefc165e1cf018
#
_cell.length_a   1.000
_cell.length_b   1.000
_cell.length_c   1.000
_cell.angle_alpha   90.00
_cell.angle_beta   90.00
_cell.angle_gamma   90.00
#
_symmetry.space_group_name_H-M   'P 1'
#
loop_
_entity.id
_entity.type
_entity.pdbx_description
1 polymer ?
#
loop_
_entity_poly.entity_id
_entity_poly.type
_entity_poly.pdbx_seq_one_letter_code
_entity_poly.pdbx_strand_id
1 'polypeptide(L)'
;MTSYGVSARTSQTHPLRIDELRVDAVAGLIGVTFCPGKRGESYGGYRWERDLEADLNIIAEWRADAVVTLIEDHEFAMLGVPALGLEVCKRGITWHHMPITDVQPPDARFEAAWGKHGADVVDAVRTGGRVLVHCRGGLGRAGTVAARI
;
A
#
# COMPACT_ATOMS: atom_id res chain seq x y z
N MET A 1 35.01 -14.66 1.47
CA MET A 1 34.95 -13.18 1.43
C MET A 1 33.79 -12.70 2.24
N THR A 2 34.08 -11.99 3.26
CA THR A 2 33.00 -11.40 4.06
C THR A 2 32.45 -10.21 3.29
N SER A 3 31.23 -10.34 2.84
CA SER A 3 30.53 -9.21 2.28
C SER A 3 30.11 -8.31 3.43
N TYR A 4 30.67 -7.11 3.47
CA TYR A 4 30.17 -6.05 4.34
C TYR A 4 28.97 -5.36 3.70
N GLY A 5 28.26 -6.09 2.82
CA GLY A 5 27.09 -5.59 2.15
C GLY A 5 25.97 -5.24 3.13
N VAL A 6 25.18 -4.29 2.72
CA VAL A 6 23.98 -3.87 3.43
C VAL A 6 23.06 -5.07 3.60
N SER A 7 22.55 -5.28 4.82
CA SER A 7 21.59 -6.33 5.11
C SER A 7 20.34 -6.13 4.26
N ALA A 8 19.88 -7.18 3.60
CA ALA A 8 18.65 -7.15 2.80
C ALA A 8 17.45 -7.57 3.63
N ARG A 9 16.36 -6.82 3.50
CA ARG A 9 15.05 -7.18 4.05
C ARG A 9 14.16 -7.66 2.92
N THR A 10 13.82 -8.94 2.95
CA THR A 10 13.02 -9.61 1.94
C THR A 10 11.61 -9.88 2.45
N SER A 11 10.73 -10.31 1.55
CA SER A 11 9.38 -10.76 1.94
C SER A 11 9.42 -11.99 2.87
N GLN A 12 10.48 -12.78 2.80
CA GLN A 12 10.68 -13.97 3.62
C GLN A 12 11.26 -13.63 5.00
N THR A 13 12.27 -12.76 5.06
CA THR A 13 12.88 -12.35 6.34
C THR A 13 11.99 -11.40 7.13
N HIS A 14 11.21 -10.59 6.42
CA HIS A 14 10.31 -9.60 7.01
C HIS A 14 8.97 -9.67 6.28
N PRO A 15 8.12 -10.65 6.62
CA PRO A 15 6.80 -10.78 5.98
C PRO A 15 6.02 -9.48 6.02
N LEU A 16 5.23 -9.23 4.98
CA LEU A 16 4.42 -8.02 4.89
C LEU A 16 3.51 -7.92 6.11
N ARG A 17 3.58 -6.80 6.79
CA ARG A 17 2.74 -6.51 7.94
C ARG A 17 1.63 -5.56 7.54
N ILE A 18 0.39 -5.92 7.88
CA ILE A 18 -0.79 -5.09 7.68
C ILE A 18 -1.29 -4.65 9.05
N ASP A 19 -1.25 -3.35 9.31
CA ASP A 19 -1.82 -2.79 10.53
C ASP A 19 -3.30 -2.54 10.32
N GLU A 20 -4.14 -3.17 11.13
CA GLU A 20 -5.59 -3.08 11.02
C GLU A 20 -6.16 -1.95 11.85
N LEU A 21 -7.06 -1.18 11.25
CA LEU A 21 -7.83 -0.15 11.91
C LEU A 21 -9.31 -0.52 11.86
N ARG A 22 -9.95 -0.54 13.01
CA ARG A 22 -11.39 -0.72 13.13
C ARG A 22 -12.05 0.61 13.42
N VAL A 23 -13.14 0.87 12.71
CA VAL A 23 -13.96 2.05 12.94
C VAL A 23 -15.22 1.60 13.69
N ASP A 24 -15.58 2.32 14.74
CA ASP A 24 -16.77 2.01 15.52
C ASP A 24 -18.03 1.99 14.66
N ALA A 25 -18.92 1.04 14.92
CA ALA A 25 -20.20 0.84 14.23
C ALA A 25 -20.07 0.47 12.74
N VAL A 26 -18.89 0.08 12.28
CA VAL A 26 -18.66 -0.35 10.89
C VAL A 26 -18.10 -1.77 10.91
N ALA A 27 -18.61 -2.64 10.03
CA ALA A 27 -18.21 -4.05 9.99
C ALA A 27 -16.88 -4.28 9.27
N GLY A 28 -16.47 -3.37 8.40
CA GLY A 28 -15.26 -3.52 7.60
C GLY A 28 -13.97 -3.15 8.32
N LEU A 29 -12.86 -3.37 7.65
CA LEU A 29 -11.51 -3.09 8.16
C LEU A 29 -10.75 -2.21 7.18
N ILE A 30 -9.91 -1.35 7.74
CA ILE A 30 -8.91 -0.61 6.98
C ILE A 30 -7.55 -1.21 7.35
N GLY A 31 -6.77 -1.62 6.36
CA GLY A 31 -5.40 -2.07 6.55
C GLY A 31 -4.44 -1.00 6.07
N VAL A 32 -3.33 -0.83 6.77
CA VAL A 32 -2.27 0.10 6.39
C VAL A 32 -0.96 -0.65 6.30
N THR A 33 -0.24 -0.47 5.20
CA THR A 33 1.06 -1.09 5.00
C THR A 33 1.98 -0.20 4.17
N PHE A 34 3.26 -0.58 4.10
CA PHE A 34 4.19 0.05 3.16
C PHE A 34 3.99 -0.50 1.74
N CYS A 35 4.78 0.00 0.77
CA CYS A 35 4.65 -0.43 -0.61
C CYS A 35 4.99 -1.91 -0.78
N PRO A 36 4.03 -2.74 -1.23
CA PRO A 36 4.31 -4.15 -1.51
C PRO A 36 5.38 -4.30 -2.58
N GLY A 37 6.27 -5.26 -2.40
CA GLY A 37 7.31 -5.56 -3.38
C GLY A 37 8.42 -4.52 -3.50
N LYS A 38 8.46 -3.52 -2.66
CA LYS A 38 9.42 -2.42 -2.78
C LYS A 38 10.86 -2.89 -2.72
N ARG A 39 11.69 -2.30 -3.59
CA ARG A 39 13.12 -2.59 -3.71
C ARG A 39 13.88 -1.28 -3.65
N GLY A 40 15.10 -1.32 -3.12
CA GLY A 40 15.97 -0.17 -3.05
C GLY A 40 16.52 0.08 -1.66
N GLU A 41 17.29 1.15 -1.51
CA GLU A 41 17.93 1.51 -0.26
C GLU A 41 16.93 2.12 0.72
N SER A 42 17.12 1.81 2.00
CA SER A 42 16.37 2.42 3.08
C SER A 42 17.22 3.45 3.83
N TYR A 43 16.56 4.27 4.62
CA TYR A 43 17.25 5.22 5.50
C TYR A 43 17.93 4.54 6.70
N GLY A 44 17.60 3.27 6.97
CA GLY A 44 18.13 2.52 8.10
C GLY A 44 19.42 1.74 7.82
N GLY A 45 20.06 1.94 6.67
CA GLY A 45 21.31 1.26 6.31
C GLY A 45 21.12 -0.17 5.83
N TYR A 46 19.93 -0.55 5.42
CA TYR A 46 19.61 -1.85 4.82
C TYR A 46 18.96 -1.64 3.45
N ARG A 47 18.84 -2.70 2.67
CA ARG A 47 18.16 -2.66 1.38
C ARG A 47 16.83 -3.38 1.47
N TRP A 48 15.85 -2.84 0.78
CA TRP A 48 14.60 -3.53 0.51
C TRP A 48 14.76 -4.40 -0.74
N GLU A 49 14.52 -5.69 -0.60
CA GLU A 49 14.54 -6.65 -1.71
C GLU A 49 13.30 -7.53 -1.60
N ARG A 50 12.15 -6.92 -1.66
CA ARG A 50 10.89 -7.63 -1.48
C ARG A 50 10.42 -8.25 -2.80
N ASP A 51 9.56 -9.24 -2.68
CA ASP A 51 8.90 -9.94 -3.79
C ASP A 51 7.46 -9.44 -3.87
N LEU A 52 7.11 -8.80 -4.99
CA LEU A 52 5.77 -8.24 -5.19
C LEU A 52 4.70 -9.34 -5.09
N GLU A 53 4.93 -10.49 -5.71
CA GLU A 53 3.98 -11.59 -5.71
C GLU A 53 3.73 -12.13 -4.30
N ALA A 54 4.80 -12.36 -3.55
CA ALA A 54 4.70 -12.82 -2.16
C ALA A 54 3.93 -11.82 -1.29
N ASP A 55 4.23 -10.53 -1.43
CA ASP A 55 3.55 -9.48 -0.67
C ASP A 55 2.07 -9.37 -1.05
N LEU A 56 1.74 -9.44 -2.33
CA LEU A 56 0.36 -9.40 -2.79
C LEU A 56 -0.42 -10.65 -2.37
N ASN A 57 0.24 -11.79 -2.23
CA ASN A 57 -0.40 -12.98 -1.69
C ASN A 57 -0.81 -12.79 -0.23
N ILE A 58 0.00 -12.12 0.57
CA ILE A 58 -0.37 -11.76 1.95
C ILE A 58 -1.61 -10.86 1.96
N ILE A 59 -1.66 -9.89 1.05
CA ILE A 59 -2.81 -8.98 0.92
C ILE A 59 -4.07 -9.75 0.50
N ALA A 60 -3.94 -10.72 -0.40
CA ALA A 60 -5.04 -11.57 -0.82
C ALA A 60 -5.52 -12.49 0.32
N GLU A 61 -4.60 -13.04 1.10
CA GLU A 61 -4.93 -13.84 2.29
C GLU A 61 -5.64 -13.02 3.36
N TRP A 62 -5.28 -11.75 3.47
CA TRP A 62 -5.96 -10.80 4.33
C TRP A 62 -7.39 -10.49 3.85
N ARG A 63 -7.72 -10.91 2.62
CA ARG A 63 -9.02 -10.72 1.98
C ARG A 63 -9.35 -9.26 1.66
N ALA A 64 -8.37 -8.55 1.12
CA ALA A 64 -8.60 -7.21 0.63
C ALA A 64 -9.65 -7.21 -0.49
N ASP A 65 -10.63 -6.35 -0.40
CA ASP A 65 -11.59 -6.08 -1.47
C ASP A 65 -11.07 -4.99 -2.40
N ALA A 66 -10.31 -4.07 -1.84
CA ALA A 66 -9.71 -2.98 -2.59
C ALA A 66 -8.32 -2.64 -2.04
N VAL A 67 -7.46 -2.16 -2.93
CA VAL A 67 -6.14 -1.61 -2.60
C VAL A 67 -6.09 -0.18 -3.08
N VAL A 68 -5.78 0.75 -2.18
CA VAL A 68 -5.57 2.15 -2.49
C VAL A 68 -4.07 2.41 -2.50
N THR A 69 -3.55 2.78 -3.65
CA THR A 69 -2.14 3.07 -3.87
C THR A 69 -1.92 4.57 -3.92
N LEU A 70 -1.07 5.09 -3.04
CA LEU A 70 -0.83 6.53 -2.89
C LEU A 70 0.50 7.00 -3.45
N ILE A 71 1.35 6.09 -3.93
CA ILE A 71 2.63 6.48 -4.55
C ILE A 71 2.40 7.10 -5.92
N GLU A 72 3.31 7.97 -6.31
CA GLU A 72 3.26 8.66 -7.59
C GLU A 72 3.82 7.77 -8.72
N ASP A 73 3.54 8.16 -9.97
CA ASP A 73 3.94 7.37 -11.13
C ASP A 73 5.44 7.05 -11.19
N HIS A 74 6.30 8.03 -10.85
CA HIS A 74 7.75 7.81 -10.85
C HIS A 74 8.20 6.86 -9.75
N GLU A 75 7.45 6.72 -8.67
CA GLU A 75 7.81 5.85 -7.56
C GLU A 75 7.65 4.37 -7.92
N PHE A 76 6.77 4.02 -8.86
CA PHE A 76 6.62 2.62 -9.29
C PHE A 76 7.94 2.07 -9.86
N ALA A 77 8.58 2.81 -10.75
CA ALA A 77 9.87 2.43 -11.31
C ALA A 77 10.97 2.49 -10.26
N MET A 78 10.99 3.54 -9.45
CA MET A 78 11.98 3.74 -8.39
C MET A 78 11.97 2.60 -7.38
N LEU A 79 10.79 2.10 -7.01
CA LEU A 79 10.62 1.02 -6.04
C LEU A 79 10.62 -0.37 -6.68
N GLY A 80 10.75 -0.46 -8.00
CA GLY A 80 10.80 -1.72 -8.72
C GLY A 80 9.46 -2.45 -8.79
N VAL A 81 8.35 -1.72 -8.75
CA VAL A 81 7.00 -2.30 -8.76
C VAL A 81 6.11 -1.75 -9.87
N PRO A 82 6.59 -1.69 -11.15
CA PRO A 82 5.78 -1.13 -12.23
C PRO A 82 4.50 -1.92 -12.50
N ALA A 83 4.46 -3.19 -12.12
CA ALA A 83 3.31 -4.08 -12.36
C ALA A 83 2.34 -4.13 -11.18
N LEU A 84 2.52 -3.31 -10.13
CA LEU A 84 1.74 -3.41 -8.91
C LEU A 84 0.23 -3.37 -9.17
N GLY A 85 -0.26 -2.38 -9.89
CA GLY A 85 -1.69 -2.24 -10.17
C GLY A 85 -2.25 -3.41 -10.96
N LEU A 86 -1.54 -3.84 -11.99
CA LEU A 86 -1.94 -4.99 -12.80
C LEU A 86 -2.01 -6.27 -11.97
N GLU A 87 -1.02 -6.51 -11.13
CA GLU A 87 -0.96 -7.71 -10.29
C GLU A 87 -2.03 -7.71 -9.19
N VAL A 88 -2.40 -6.54 -8.66
CA VAL A 88 -3.55 -6.40 -7.75
C VAL A 88 -4.83 -6.81 -8.48
N CYS A 89 -5.05 -6.27 -9.66
CA CYS A 89 -6.26 -6.57 -10.46
C CYS A 89 -6.34 -8.04 -10.86
N LYS A 90 -5.23 -8.68 -11.17
CA LYS A 90 -5.19 -10.11 -11.49
C LYS A 90 -5.70 -11.00 -10.35
N ARG A 91 -5.61 -10.53 -9.12
CA ARG A 91 -6.11 -11.26 -7.95
C ARG A 91 -7.58 -10.99 -7.65
N GLY A 92 -8.29 -10.29 -8.54
CA GLY A 92 -9.69 -9.93 -8.36
C GLY A 92 -9.90 -8.83 -7.33
N ILE A 93 -8.87 -8.09 -6.98
CA ILE A 93 -8.93 -6.99 -6.02
C ILE A 93 -9.09 -5.68 -6.80
N THR A 94 -9.99 -4.83 -6.37
CA THR A 94 -10.18 -3.51 -6.99
C THR A 94 -8.98 -2.62 -6.66
N TRP A 95 -8.44 -1.96 -7.66
CA TRP A 95 -7.27 -1.09 -7.48
C TRP A 95 -7.63 0.37 -7.71
N HIS A 96 -7.32 1.23 -6.73
CA HIS A 96 -7.52 2.67 -6.80
C HIS A 96 -6.17 3.36 -6.68
N HIS A 97 -5.77 4.09 -7.71
CA HIS A 97 -4.56 4.89 -7.70
C HIS A 97 -4.91 6.35 -7.39
N MET A 98 -4.53 6.82 -6.22
CA MET A 98 -4.80 8.17 -5.73
C MET A 98 -3.49 8.82 -5.25
N PRO A 99 -2.64 9.29 -6.18
CA PRO A 99 -1.28 9.69 -5.84
C PRO A 99 -1.22 10.94 -4.95
N ILE A 100 -0.31 10.88 -3.99
CA ILE A 100 0.07 12.00 -3.11
C ILE A 100 1.58 12.14 -3.18
N THR A 101 2.08 13.36 -3.29
CA THR A 101 3.53 13.61 -3.23
C THR A 101 4.06 13.26 -1.85
N ASP A 102 5.19 12.54 -1.81
CA ASP A 102 5.77 12.10 -0.54
C ASP A 102 6.10 13.29 0.36
N VAL A 103 5.89 13.11 1.67
CA VAL A 103 6.12 14.13 2.70
C VAL A 103 5.24 15.40 2.51
N GLN A 104 4.21 15.33 1.68
CA GLN A 104 3.29 16.44 1.44
C GLN A 104 1.85 16.06 1.81
N PRO A 105 1.00 17.05 2.13
CA PRO A 105 -0.43 16.78 2.29
C PRO A 105 -1.08 16.43 0.94
N PRO A 106 -2.28 15.82 0.96
CA PRO A 106 -3.04 15.63 -0.26
C PRO A 106 -3.27 16.94 -1.01
N ASP A 107 -3.13 16.90 -2.33
CA ASP A 107 -3.29 18.05 -3.20
C ASP A 107 -4.54 17.93 -4.08
N ALA A 108 -4.71 18.87 -5.03
CA ALA A 108 -5.86 18.87 -5.93
C ALA A 108 -5.96 17.60 -6.77
N ARG A 109 -4.84 17.01 -7.15
CA ARG A 109 -4.79 15.75 -7.91
C ARG A 109 -5.37 14.60 -7.09
N PHE A 110 -5.00 14.51 -5.82
CA PHE A 110 -5.60 13.51 -4.91
C PHE A 110 -7.10 13.77 -4.74
N GLU A 111 -7.50 15.01 -4.53
CA GLU A 111 -8.91 15.34 -4.33
C GLU A 111 -9.76 14.99 -5.56
N ALA A 112 -9.23 15.14 -6.76
CA ALA A 112 -9.90 14.74 -7.98
C ALA A 112 -10.09 13.21 -8.03
N ALA A 113 -9.06 12.44 -7.66
CA ALA A 113 -9.13 10.98 -7.59
C ALA A 113 -10.10 10.52 -6.48
N TRP A 114 -10.06 11.18 -5.33
CA TRP A 114 -11.00 10.91 -4.23
C TRP A 114 -12.44 11.17 -4.65
N GLY A 115 -12.69 12.23 -5.43
CA GLY A 115 -14.01 12.52 -5.96
C GLY A 115 -14.57 11.40 -6.84
N LYS A 116 -13.70 10.65 -7.53
CA LYS A 116 -14.09 9.53 -8.38
C LYS A 116 -14.24 8.22 -7.61
N HIS A 117 -13.37 7.95 -6.65
CA HIS A 117 -13.20 6.63 -6.05
C HIS A 117 -13.49 6.58 -4.54
N GLY A 118 -13.52 7.72 -3.88
CA GLY A 118 -13.64 7.78 -2.42
C GLY A 118 -14.93 7.17 -1.89
N ALA A 119 -16.04 7.40 -2.57
CA ALA A 119 -17.33 6.82 -2.17
C ALA A 119 -17.28 5.28 -2.20
N ASP A 120 -16.69 4.70 -3.25
CA ASP A 120 -16.57 3.24 -3.36
C ASP A 120 -15.70 2.67 -2.26
N VAL A 121 -14.62 3.35 -1.91
CA VAL A 121 -13.72 2.96 -0.82
C VAL A 121 -14.44 2.97 0.53
N VAL A 122 -15.15 4.07 0.81
CA VAL A 122 -15.91 4.22 2.06
C VAL A 122 -17.02 3.17 2.14
N ASP A 123 -17.76 2.97 1.05
CA ASP A 123 -18.85 2.00 1.00
C ASP A 123 -18.34 0.57 1.21
N ALA A 124 -17.17 0.22 0.67
CA ALA A 124 -16.58 -1.09 0.89
C ALA A 124 -16.38 -1.38 2.38
N VAL A 125 -15.84 -0.41 3.11
CA VAL A 125 -15.63 -0.55 4.57
C VAL A 125 -16.97 -0.61 5.32
N ARG A 126 -17.92 0.24 4.94
CA ARG A 126 -19.24 0.27 5.58
C ARG A 126 -20.00 -1.04 5.45
N THR A 127 -19.86 -1.70 4.31
CA THR A 127 -20.55 -2.95 4.00
C THR A 127 -19.82 -4.20 4.45
N GLY A 128 -18.78 -4.08 5.24
CA GLY A 128 -18.06 -5.21 5.81
C GLY A 128 -16.81 -5.62 5.04
N GLY A 129 -16.44 -4.87 4.00
CA GLY A 129 -15.25 -5.14 3.19
C GLY A 129 -13.96 -4.70 3.86
N ARG A 130 -12.86 -5.06 3.24
CA ARG A 130 -11.50 -4.74 3.70
C ARG A 130 -10.78 -3.91 2.65
N VAL A 131 -10.35 -2.73 3.03
CA VAL A 131 -9.60 -1.82 2.17
C VAL A 131 -8.19 -1.68 2.70
N LEU A 132 -7.21 -1.97 1.85
CA LEU A 132 -5.81 -1.79 2.15
C LEU A 132 -5.32 -0.46 1.57
N VAL A 133 -4.65 0.33 2.38
CA VAL A 133 -4.04 1.60 1.95
C VAL A 133 -2.54 1.49 2.10
N HIS A 134 -1.79 1.83 1.06
CA HIS A 134 -0.34 1.85 1.15
C HIS A 134 0.27 3.09 0.52
N CYS A 135 1.44 3.45 1.01
CA CYS A 135 2.31 4.43 0.39
C CYS A 135 3.70 3.82 0.23
N ARG A 136 4.76 4.58 0.36
CA ARG A 136 6.12 4.02 0.32
C ARG A 136 6.48 3.41 1.66
N GLY A 137 6.39 4.17 2.75
CA GLY A 137 6.79 3.76 4.09
C GLY A 137 5.66 3.23 4.98
N GLY A 138 4.41 3.41 4.59
CA GLY A 138 3.25 2.91 5.33
C GLY A 138 2.82 3.76 6.53
N LEU A 139 3.33 4.98 6.69
CA LEU A 139 2.98 5.86 7.81
C LEU A 139 2.32 7.14 7.35
N GLY A 140 3.05 8.02 6.66
CA GLY A 140 2.58 9.37 6.36
C GLY A 140 1.33 9.43 5.50
N ARG A 141 1.51 9.21 4.20
CA ARG A 141 0.41 9.30 3.22
C ARG A 141 -0.70 8.29 3.52
N ALA A 142 -0.32 7.05 3.82
CA ALA A 142 -1.30 5.99 4.10
C ALA A 142 -2.10 6.28 5.37
N GLY A 143 -1.47 6.76 6.42
CA GLY A 143 -2.16 7.14 7.66
C GLY A 143 -3.14 8.29 7.45
N THR A 144 -2.76 9.29 6.66
CA THR A 144 -3.62 10.43 6.33
C THR A 144 -4.90 9.98 5.61
N VAL A 145 -4.76 9.10 4.61
CA VAL A 145 -5.92 8.62 3.84
C VAL A 145 -6.76 7.65 4.65
N ALA A 146 -6.15 6.78 5.44
CA ALA A 146 -6.89 5.88 6.34
C ALA A 146 -7.76 6.66 7.32
N ALA A 147 -7.27 7.78 7.84
CA ALA A 147 -8.03 8.65 8.73
C ALA A 147 -9.21 9.34 8.02
N ARG A 148 -9.17 9.45 6.69
CA ARG A 148 -10.23 10.05 5.89
C ARG A 148 -11.36 9.07 5.56
N ILE A 149 -11.06 7.78 5.51
CA ILE A 149 -12.04 6.74 5.25
C ILE A 149 -12.96 6.57 6.46
#